data_d96bd811091e37c989f0cda604b5c31d
#
_entry.id   d96bd811091e37c989f0cda604b5c31d
#
_cell.length_a   1.000
_cell.length_b   1.000
_cell.length_c   1.000
_cell.angle_alpha   90.00
_cell.angle_beta   90.00
_cell.angle_gamma   90.00
#
_symmetry.space_group_name_H-M   'P 1'
#
loop_
_entity.id
_entity.type
_entity.pdbx_description
1 polymer ?
#
loop_
_entity_poly.entity_id
_entity_poly.type
_entity_poly.pdbx_seq_one_letter_code
_entity_poly.pdbx_strand_id
1 'polypeptide(L)'
;MERIYISYNKWKKFFFINLCVSIFTYFMLISLQLLNQLDAIWHYGYGGAGNWERGIGRWVWPYLDEFRFGLFTEPFCNVLALCIFISGNIILFEIIDFEPNQFRTYVVSCMILITTSVCTWLSFRYMSNTFATAYFMAVLTVYFCRCDLNIGIIEKYSRTKSEFIKDILSVILASLSLMISLGCYQAFFDSTCLILLVSFMLMLYKDEEASTLIKYFIKAIISIFVGAILYFIGMKITFMNHGIEQFSSYNEGDSLGLGNTILKIPETIGKTIYYFNQYFFNTMFRWNRLQEHLAFQLLFFGLIIVALIVAIVRIAKKNVVYAVLFTICALLLPIATNIVLFMATESFLSIQMTNGLAMFVAVAFVLVFEILVERNKDKTETDLLSKDNSLAKEKASLNKKFNIRQIVSVIVVIVSIITIYGNYVSTQIDQEACREGRTGTITIANEILDSLKNLGYADRGGRVCFVGTPCGNERFMYSEIYPMANELMQFGNWGNAASTHGQTWVGIYREYLGYFVEPCTNDEYEAIVARDDVAAMPMYPRAGSITEIDGIIVVKVSNNY
;
A
#
# COMPACT_ATOMS: atom_id res chain seq x y z
N MET A 1 14.61 25.84 -14.34
CA MET A 1 13.25 26.35 -14.07
C MET A 1 12.30 26.11 -15.25
N GLU A 2 12.66 26.43 -16.48
CA GLU A 2 11.78 26.26 -17.66
C GLU A 2 11.31 24.80 -17.86
N ARG A 3 12.16 23.80 -17.71
CA ARG A 3 11.78 22.37 -17.83
C ARG A 3 10.85 21.89 -16.71
N ILE A 4 11.03 22.37 -15.47
CA ILE A 4 10.12 22.07 -14.36
C ILE A 4 8.76 22.70 -14.63
N TYR A 5 8.73 23.91 -15.18
CA TYR A 5 7.50 24.60 -15.55
C TYR A 5 6.75 23.88 -16.69
N ILE A 6 7.46 23.37 -17.71
CA ILE A 6 6.88 22.58 -18.80
C ILE A 6 6.30 21.26 -18.26
N SER A 7 7.02 20.55 -17.38
CA SER A 7 6.55 19.32 -16.75
C SER A 7 5.33 19.58 -15.86
N TYR A 8 5.33 20.66 -15.07
CA TYR A 8 4.18 21.06 -14.26
C TYR A 8 2.93 21.32 -15.11
N ASN A 9 3.05 22.10 -16.19
CA ASN A 9 1.92 22.38 -17.07
C ASN A 9 1.40 21.12 -17.78
N LYS A 10 2.31 20.17 -18.14
CA LYS A 10 1.94 18.87 -18.72
C LYS A 10 1.02 18.09 -17.80
N TRP A 11 1.33 18.00 -16.49
CA TRP A 11 0.66 17.13 -15.53
C TRP A 11 -0.37 17.82 -14.65
N LYS A 12 -0.48 19.15 -14.67
CA LYS A 12 -1.36 19.93 -13.80
C LYS A 12 -2.81 19.44 -13.78
N LYS A 13 -3.42 19.29 -14.96
CA LYS A 13 -4.82 18.84 -15.08
C LYS A 13 -5.00 17.42 -14.52
N PHE A 14 -4.07 16.53 -14.83
CA PHE A 14 -4.07 15.17 -14.32
C PHE A 14 -3.99 15.15 -12.78
N PHE A 15 -3.06 15.92 -12.20
CA PHE A 15 -2.90 16.01 -10.75
C PHE A 15 -4.20 16.43 -10.06
N PHE A 16 -4.81 17.53 -10.48
CA PHE A 16 -6.03 18.04 -9.85
C PHE A 16 -7.22 17.10 -10.01
N ILE A 17 -7.40 16.46 -11.16
CA ILE A 17 -8.50 15.49 -11.37
C ILE A 17 -8.31 14.31 -10.41
N ASN A 18 -7.11 13.74 -10.32
CA ASN A 18 -6.85 12.62 -9.42
C ASN A 18 -6.99 13.01 -7.95
N LEU A 19 -6.59 14.22 -7.58
CA LEU A 19 -6.78 14.72 -6.21
C LEU A 19 -8.28 14.85 -5.87
N CYS A 20 -9.09 15.41 -6.76
CA CYS A 20 -10.54 15.50 -6.57
C CYS A 20 -11.18 14.11 -6.46
N VAL A 21 -10.81 13.17 -7.34
CA VAL A 21 -11.32 11.79 -7.32
C VAL A 21 -10.92 11.09 -6.00
N SER A 22 -9.68 11.25 -5.56
CA SER A 22 -9.19 10.64 -4.32
C SER A 22 -9.86 11.23 -3.09
N ILE A 23 -10.01 12.57 -3.00
CA ILE A 23 -10.72 13.21 -1.89
C ILE A 23 -12.19 12.75 -1.86
N PHE A 24 -12.84 12.62 -3.02
CA PHE A 24 -14.21 12.12 -3.09
C PHE A 24 -14.28 10.65 -2.62
N THR A 25 -13.35 9.81 -3.05
CA THR A 25 -13.29 8.39 -2.65
C THR A 25 -13.13 8.22 -1.14
N TYR A 26 -12.26 9.02 -0.52
CA TYR A 26 -11.93 8.95 0.90
C TYR A 26 -12.60 10.04 1.74
N PHE A 27 -13.69 10.62 1.21
CA PHE A 27 -14.36 11.75 1.85
C PHE A 27 -14.84 11.45 3.27
N MET A 28 -15.42 10.28 3.50
CA MET A 28 -15.91 9.87 4.81
C MET A 28 -14.75 9.73 5.80
N LEU A 29 -13.66 9.09 5.38
CA LEU A 29 -12.47 8.90 6.21
C LEU A 29 -11.86 10.25 6.63
N ILE A 30 -11.74 11.19 5.70
CA ILE A 30 -11.16 12.51 5.95
C ILE A 30 -12.11 13.39 6.78
N SER A 31 -13.39 13.51 6.37
CA SER A 31 -14.36 14.43 6.99
C SER A 31 -14.77 14.00 8.39
N LEU A 32 -14.90 12.70 8.62
CA LEU A 32 -15.24 12.14 9.92
C LEU A 32 -14.01 11.79 10.76
N GLN A 33 -12.79 12.02 10.24
CA GLN A 33 -11.54 11.72 10.93
C GLN A 33 -11.48 10.27 11.42
N LEU A 34 -11.82 9.32 10.54
CA LEU A 34 -11.82 7.91 10.88
C LEU A 34 -10.39 7.40 11.09
N LEU A 35 -10.22 6.55 12.08
CA LEU A 35 -8.96 5.90 12.43
C LEU A 35 -9.14 4.38 12.35
N ASN A 36 -8.08 3.64 12.04
CA ASN A 36 -8.14 2.19 12.17
C ASN A 36 -8.30 1.77 13.63
N GLN A 37 -8.64 0.51 13.81
CA GLN A 37 -8.99 -0.04 15.12
C GLN A 37 -7.84 -0.17 16.12
N LEU A 38 -6.58 -0.02 15.70
CA LEU A 38 -5.43 -0.38 16.53
C LEU A 38 -4.48 0.81 16.71
N ASP A 39 -3.39 0.85 15.96
CA ASP A 39 -2.27 1.76 16.19
C ASP A 39 -2.65 3.25 16.10
N ALA A 40 -3.61 3.59 15.23
CA ALA A 40 -3.98 4.98 15.03
C ALA A 40 -4.70 5.60 16.25
N ILE A 41 -5.30 4.79 17.11
CA ILE A 41 -5.97 5.25 18.33
C ILE A 41 -4.93 5.63 19.40
N TRP A 42 -3.73 5.05 19.36
CA TRP A 42 -2.68 5.34 20.32
C TRP A 42 -1.98 6.68 20.05
N HIS A 43 -2.08 7.16 18.81
CA HIS A 43 -1.46 8.41 18.36
C HIS A 43 -2.51 9.51 18.28
N TYR A 44 -2.34 10.54 19.06
CA TYR A 44 -3.24 11.69 19.12
C TYR A 44 -2.95 12.68 18.00
N GLY A 45 -3.70 13.75 17.93
CA GLY A 45 -3.53 14.82 16.94
C GLY A 45 -2.16 15.52 16.96
N TYR A 46 -1.32 15.23 17.96
CA TYR A 46 0.03 15.76 18.10
C TYR A 46 0.98 14.71 18.69
N GLY A 47 2.16 14.59 18.12
CA GLY A 47 3.20 13.66 18.58
C GLY A 47 4.18 13.32 17.46
N GLY A 48 4.88 12.21 17.60
CA GLY A 48 5.85 11.73 16.61
C GLY A 48 6.25 10.29 16.84
N ALA A 49 6.81 9.68 15.81
CA ALA A 49 7.43 8.37 15.89
C ALA A 49 8.59 8.40 16.88
N GLY A 50 8.66 7.37 17.72
CA GLY A 50 9.60 7.26 18.81
C GLY A 50 10.67 6.20 18.63
N ASN A 51 11.14 5.69 19.76
CA ASN A 51 12.17 4.64 19.77
C ASN A 51 11.64 3.30 19.28
N TRP A 52 10.32 3.05 19.40
CA TRP A 52 9.69 1.86 18.84
C TRP A 52 9.86 1.79 17.33
N GLU A 53 9.47 2.84 16.61
CA GLU A 53 9.56 2.90 15.15
C GLU A 53 11.00 2.83 14.67
N ARG A 54 11.93 3.50 15.37
CA ARG A 54 13.36 3.38 15.09
C ARG A 54 13.85 1.94 15.30
N GLY A 55 13.46 1.29 16.38
CA GLY A 55 13.87 -0.07 16.74
C GLY A 55 13.38 -1.15 15.75
N ILE A 56 12.27 -0.92 15.04
CA ILE A 56 11.78 -1.77 13.97
C ILE A 56 12.29 -1.35 12.57
N GLY A 57 13.31 -0.48 12.51
CA GLY A 57 14.00 -0.08 11.28
C GLY A 57 13.33 1.04 10.48
N ARG A 58 12.29 1.70 11.00
CA ARG A 58 11.61 2.83 10.33
C ARG A 58 12.23 4.17 10.73
N TRP A 59 13.52 4.27 10.58
CA TRP A 59 14.31 5.37 11.12
C TRP A 59 14.16 6.71 10.38
N VAL A 60 13.63 6.72 9.16
CA VAL A 60 13.32 7.96 8.41
C VAL A 60 12.01 8.59 8.89
N TRP A 61 11.06 7.79 9.36
CA TRP A 61 9.75 8.26 9.77
C TRP A 61 9.80 9.38 10.84
N PRO A 62 10.56 9.29 11.94
CA PRO A 62 10.64 10.38 12.92
C PRO A 62 11.02 11.75 12.31
N TYR A 63 11.91 11.77 11.31
CA TYR A 63 12.27 13.03 10.64
C TYR A 63 11.12 13.62 9.80
N LEU A 64 10.26 12.77 9.23
CA LEU A 64 9.05 13.25 8.55
C LEU A 64 8.05 13.85 9.53
N ASP A 65 7.94 13.29 10.73
CA ASP A 65 7.10 13.83 11.79
C ASP A 65 7.62 15.15 12.31
N GLU A 66 8.92 15.28 12.51
CA GLU A 66 9.57 16.55 12.87
C GLU A 66 9.32 17.62 11.80
N PHE A 67 9.40 17.27 10.51
CA PHE A 67 9.15 18.20 9.40
C PHE A 67 7.73 18.76 9.43
N ARG A 68 6.73 17.99 9.85
CA ARG A 68 5.34 18.45 10.02
C ARG A 68 5.03 18.91 11.45
N PHE A 69 6.05 19.14 12.28
CA PHE A 69 5.93 19.58 13.67
C PHE A 69 5.05 18.65 14.53
N GLY A 70 5.01 17.36 14.24
CA GLY A 70 4.22 16.38 14.98
C GLY A 70 2.71 16.50 14.83
N LEU A 71 2.21 17.27 13.85
CA LEU A 71 0.77 17.46 13.63
C LEU A 71 0.17 16.28 12.86
N PHE A 72 -0.93 15.68 13.41
CA PHE A 72 -1.65 14.54 12.81
C PHE A 72 -3.14 14.83 12.58
N THR A 73 -3.49 16.04 12.19
CA THR A 73 -4.89 16.43 12.03
C THR A 73 -5.37 16.31 10.59
N GLU A 74 -6.67 16.01 10.43
CA GLU A 74 -7.34 16.08 9.14
C GLU A 74 -7.90 17.48 8.89
N PRO A 75 -8.02 17.90 7.62
CA PRO A 75 -7.70 17.15 6.40
C PRO A 75 -6.22 17.16 5.99
N PHE A 76 -5.37 17.81 6.78
CA PHE A 76 -3.97 18.11 6.42
C PHE A 76 -3.18 16.83 6.07
N CYS A 77 -3.20 15.81 6.96
CA CYS A 77 -2.39 14.61 6.77
C CYS A 77 -2.78 13.83 5.54
N ASN A 78 -4.06 13.51 5.37
CA ASN A 78 -4.49 12.66 4.27
C ASN A 78 -4.48 13.38 2.93
N VAL A 79 -4.81 14.68 2.89
CA VAL A 79 -4.69 15.46 1.64
C VAL A 79 -3.23 15.57 1.21
N LEU A 80 -2.30 15.81 2.14
CA LEU A 80 -0.86 15.82 1.83
C LEU A 80 -0.38 14.44 1.35
N ALA A 81 -0.80 13.36 2.02
CA ALA A 81 -0.47 12.00 1.59
C ALA A 81 -0.96 11.72 0.17
N LEU A 82 -2.21 12.08 -0.16
CA LEU A 82 -2.77 11.93 -1.51
C LEU A 82 -1.99 12.75 -2.55
N CYS A 83 -1.57 13.96 -2.22
CA CYS A 83 -0.72 14.76 -3.10
C CYS A 83 0.62 14.06 -3.41
N ILE A 84 1.23 13.44 -2.39
CA ILE A 84 2.50 12.71 -2.55
C ILE A 84 2.27 11.44 -3.39
N PHE A 85 1.21 10.65 -3.14
CA PHE A 85 0.85 9.47 -3.93
C PHE A 85 0.64 9.81 -5.40
N ILE A 86 -0.12 10.88 -5.70
CA ILE A 86 -0.38 11.33 -7.07
C ILE A 86 0.93 11.78 -7.75
N SER A 87 1.83 12.43 -7.01
CA SER A 87 3.14 12.79 -7.52
C SER A 87 3.98 11.56 -7.88
N GLY A 88 3.91 10.50 -7.07
CA GLY A 88 4.51 9.19 -7.38
C GLY A 88 3.91 8.58 -8.65
N ASN A 89 2.59 8.63 -8.84
CA ASN A 89 1.94 8.15 -10.06
C ASN A 89 2.41 8.92 -11.30
N ILE A 90 2.57 10.23 -11.21
CA ILE A 90 3.10 11.04 -12.33
C ILE A 90 4.49 10.54 -12.74
N ILE A 91 5.37 10.29 -11.78
CA ILE A 91 6.71 9.76 -12.05
C ILE A 91 6.63 8.35 -12.65
N LEU A 92 5.74 7.50 -12.15
CA LEU A 92 5.50 6.17 -12.72
C LEU A 92 5.10 6.27 -14.21
N PHE A 93 4.23 7.21 -14.56
CA PHE A 93 3.80 7.40 -15.94
C PHE A 93 4.91 7.94 -16.85
N GLU A 94 5.83 8.75 -16.34
CA GLU A 94 7.04 9.13 -17.07
C GLU A 94 7.99 7.91 -17.30
N ILE A 95 8.05 6.96 -16.36
CA ILE A 95 8.85 5.72 -16.52
C ILE A 95 8.30 4.84 -17.65
N ILE A 96 6.98 4.74 -17.78
CA ILE A 96 6.31 3.83 -18.72
C ILE A 96 5.84 4.53 -20.01
N ASP A 97 6.17 5.80 -20.20
CA ASP A 97 5.82 6.64 -21.35
C ASP A 97 4.29 6.82 -21.55
N PHE A 98 3.54 6.99 -20.45
CA PHE A 98 2.11 7.32 -20.52
C PHE A 98 1.89 8.83 -20.52
N GLU A 99 1.03 9.29 -21.42
CA GLU A 99 0.72 10.72 -21.54
C GLU A 99 -0.47 11.13 -20.66
N PRO A 100 -0.46 12.34 -20.05
CA PRO A 100 -1.50 12.78 -19.09
C PRO A 100 -2.90 12.90 -19.69
N ASN A 101 -3.03 13.01 -21.01
CA ASN A 101 -4.34 13.16 -21.67
C ASN A 101 -4.95 11.83 -22.13
N GLN A 102 -4.25 10.73 -21.90
CA GLN A 102 -4.72 9.40 -22.32
C GLN A 102 -5.65 8.80 -21.28
N PHE A 103 -6.75 8.20 -21.73
CA PHE A 103 -7.71 7.50 -20.85
C PHE A 103 -7.02 6.44 -19.97
N ARG A 104 -6.09 5.65 -20.54
CA ARG A 104 -5.35 4.61 -19.82
C ARG A 104 -4.57 5.15 -18.61
N THR A 105 -4.03 6.38 -18.71
CA THR A 105 -3.28 7.02 -17.60
C THR A 105 -4.18 7.26 -16.39
N TYR A 106 -5.40 7.77 -16.62
CA TYR A 106 -6.38 7.96 -15.55
C TYR A 106 -6.86 6.62 -14.96
N VAL A 107 -7.11 5.62 -15.81
CA VAL A 107 -7.54 4.29 -15.38
C VAL A 107 -6.50 3.64 -14.47
N VAL A 108 -5.24 3.60 -14.91
CA VAL A 108 -4.15 3.02 -14.10
C VAL A 108 -3.95 3.80 -12.80
N SER A 109 -4.02 5.14 -12.85
CA SER A 109 -3.94 5.96 -11.64
C SER A 109 -5.07 5.65 -10.65
N CYS A 110 -6.30 5.51 -11.13
CA CYS A 110 -7.43 5.11 -10.29
C CYS A 110 -7.22 3.71 -9.68
N MET A 111 -6.66 2.76 -10.44
CA MET A 111 -6.34 1.43 -9.93
C MET A 111 -5.28 1.44 -8.81
N ILE A 112 -4.37 2.43 -8.81
CA ILE A 112 -3.39 2.61 -7.73
C ILE A 112 -4.03 3.32 -6.53
N LEU A 113 -4.76 4.40 -6.79
CA LEU A 113 -5.26 5.29 -5.73
C LEU A 113 -6.52 4.77 -5.06
N ILE A 114 -7.40 4.04 -5.77
CA ILE A 114 -8.68 3.54 -5.24
C ILE A 114 -8.49 2.07 -4.87
N THR A 115 -7.96 1.82 -3.67
CA THR A 115 -7.72 0.47 -3.15
C THR A 115 -7.98 0.42 -1.65
N THR A 116 -8.30 -0.76 -1.13
CA THR A 116 -8.43 -1.00 0.31
C THR A 116 -7.10 -0.79 1.04
N SER A 117 -5.97 -1.06 0.39
CA SER A 117 -4.63 -0.77 0.94
C SER A 117 -4.44 0.73 1.18
N VAL A 118 -4.77 1.59 0.19
CA VAL A 118 -4.70 3.05 0.35
C VAL A 118 -5.70 3.53 1.41
N CYS A 119 -6.92 2.99 1.45
CA CYS A 119 -7.90 3.28 2.49
C CYS A 119 -7.32 3.00 3.87
N THR A 120 -6.71 1.84 4.05
CA THR A 120 -6.05 1.46 5.30
C THR A 120 -4.89 2.40 5.62
N TRP A 121 -4.00 2.72 4.68
CA TRP A 121 -2.88 3.65 4.94
C TRP A 121 -3.35 5.04 5.38
N LEU A 122 -4.42 5.54 4.79
CA LEU A 122 -5.02 6.81 5.20
C LEU A 122 -5.67 6.73 6.59
N SER A 123 -6.17 5.56 7.00
CA SER A 123 -6.71 5.35 8.35
C SER A 123 -5.63 5.36 9.44
N PHE A 124 -4.37 5.12 9.08
CA PHE A 124 -3.20 5.39 9.91
C PHE A 124 -2.80 6.87 9.82
N ARG A 125 -3.69 7.76 10.21
CA ARG A 125 -3.55 9.22 10.07
C ARG A 125 -2.15 9.75 10.39
N TYR A 126 -1.57 9.30 11.49
CA TYR A 126 -0.23 9.69 11.96
C TYR A 126 0.90 9.22 11.03
N MET A 127 0.67 8.17 10.25
CA MET A 127 1.65 7.51 9.38
C MET A 127 1.34 7.67 7.88
N SER A 128 0.19 8.25 7.49
CA SER A 128 -0.26 8.32 6.10
C SER A 128 0.76 8.98 5.17
N ASN A 129 1.43 10.05 5.63
CA ASN A 129 2.48 10.73 4.87
C ASN A 129 3.74 9.90 4.73
N THR A 130 4.04 9.05 5.72
CA THR A 130 5.18 8.13 5.68
C THR A 130 4.98 7.04 4.64
N PHE A 131 3.78 6.46 4.55
CA PHE A 131 3.42 5.51 3.48
C PHE A 131 3.51 6.16 2.10
N ALA A 132 2.96 7.37 1.95
CA ALA A 132 2.99 8.11 0.70
C ALA A 132 4.44 8.45 0.27
N THR A 133 5.28 8.86 1.21
CA THR A 133 6.71 9.13 0.96
C THR A 133 7.46 7.86 0.60
N ALA A 134 7.20 6.73 1.27
CA ALA A 134 7.80 5.44 0.95
C ALA A 134 7.48 5.03 -0.49
N TYR A 135 6.20 5.14 -0.90
CA TYR A 135 5.77 4.90 -2.27
C TYR A 135 6.46 5.82 -3.29
N PHE A 136 6.45 7.11 -3.03
CA PHE A 136 7.07 8.11 -3.91
C PHE A 136 8.55 7.83 -4.13
N MET A 137 9.28 7.49 -3.06
CA MET A 137 10.71 7.16 -3.12
C MET A 137 10.96 5.81 -3.79
N ALA A 138 10.06 4.83 -3.62
CA ALA A 138 10.11 3.55 -4.35
C ALA A 138 10.02 3.77 -5.87
N VAL A 139 9.09 4.62 -6.33
CA VAL A 139 8.95 4.97 -7.75
C VAL A 139 10.15 5.77 -8.25
N LEU A 140 10.67 6.73 -7.45
CA LEU A 140 11.87 7.49 -7.80
C LEU A 140 13.08 6.60 -7.98
N THR A 141 13.24 5.54 -7.21
CA THR A 141 14.30 4.54 -7.40
C THR A 141 14.30 4.01 -8.82
N VAL A 142 13.12 3.61 -9.31
CA VAL A 142 12.97 3.08 -10.68
C VAL A 142 13.18 4.17 -11.73
N TYR A 143 12.69 5.37 -11.49
CA TYR A 143 12.87 6.51 -12.38
C TYR A 143 14.35 6.78 -12.65
N PHE A 144 15.17 6.82 -11.63
CA PHE A 144 16.61 7.04 -11.78
C PHE A 144 17.34 5.85 -12.45
N CYS A 145 16.82 4.64 -12.34
CA CYS A 145 17.36 3.50 -13.09
C CYS A 145 17.01 3.56 -14.59
N ARG A 146 15.80 4.07 -14.94
CA ARG A 146 15.22 3.99 -16.28
C ARG A 146 15.46 5.25 -17.12
N CYS A 147 15.32 6.42 -16.52
CA CYS A 147 15.33 7.69 -17.23
C CYS A 147 16.72 8.34 -17.22
N ASP A 148 17.13 8.90 -18.35
CA ASP A 148 18.40 9.62 -18.44
C ASP A 148 18.34 10.96 -17.70
N LEU A 149 19.33 11.18 -16.84
CA LEU A 149 19.49 12.44 -16.13
C LEU A 149 19.97 13.53 -17.07
N ASN A 150 19.11 14.51 -17.33
CA ASN A 150 19.43 15.63 -18.20
C ASN A 150 19.91 16.84 -17.37
N ILE A 151 21.18 16.81 -16.95
CA ILE A 151 21.80 17.85 -16.13
C ILE A 151 22.72 18.70 -17.03
N GLY A 152 22.30 19.93 -17.35
CA GLY A 152 23.00 20.81 -18.26
C GLY A 152 24.45 21.17 -17.87
N ILE A 153 24.80 21.07 -16.57
CA ILE A 153 26.16 21.28 -16.07
C ILE A 153 27.11 20.17 -16.54
N ILE A 154 26.59 18.95 -16.71
CA ILE A 154 27.40 17.78 -17.12
C ILE A 154 27.65 17.76 -18.63
N GLU A 155 26.83 18.46 -19.41
CA GLU A 155 26.97 18.54 -20.87
C GLU A 155 28.27 19.28 -21.33
N LYS A 156 28.98 19.94 -20.41
CA LYS A 156 30.28 20.57 -20.67
C LYS A 156 31.44 19.57 -20.83
N TYR A 157 31.26 18.32 -20.48
CA TYR A 157 32.28 17.28 -20.61
C TYR A 157 32.16 16.55 -21.95
N SER A 158 33.24 15.83 -22.36
CA SER A 158 33.16 14.97 -23.55
C SER A 158 31.98 13.98 -23.41
N ARG A 159 31.31 13.65 -24.51
CA ARG A 159 30.09 12.84 -24.56
C ARG A 159 30.20 11.57 -23.68
N THR A 160 31.30 10.81 -23.83
CA THR A 160 31.52 9.55 -23.07
C THR A 160 31.68 9.78 -21.56
N LYS A 161 32.40 10.82 -21.14
CA LYS A 161 32.56 11.17 -19.73
C LYS A 161 31.25 11.69 -19.14
N SER A 162 30.49 12.45 -19.92
CA SER A 162 29.17 12.94 -19.52
C SER A 162 28.19 11.82 -19.26
N GLU A 163 28.12 10.81 -20.13
CA GLU A 163 27.23 9.63 -19.95
C GLU A 163 27.64 8.82 -18.72
N PHE A 164 28.92 8.55 -18.53
CA PHE A 164 29.41 7.80 -17.36
C PHE A 164 29.07 8.51 -16.02
N ILE A 165 29.28 9.85 -15.96
CA ILE A 165 28.93 10.61 -14.74
C ILE A 165 27.41 10.59 -14.49
N LYS A 166 26.59 10.71 -15.54
CA LYS A 166 25.14 10.63 -15.43
C LYS A 166 24.69 9.27 -14.89
N ASP A 167 25.32 8.18 -15.34
CA ASP A 167 25.01 6.83 -14.86
C ASP A 167 25.36 6.62 -13.39
N ILE A 168 26.53 7.07 -12.96
CA ILE A 168 26.93 7.02 -11.55
C ILE A 168 25.95 7.82 -10.69
N LEU A 169 25.63 9.04 -11.11
CA LEU A 169 24.70 9.90 -10.39
C LEU A 169 23.30 9.29 -10.33
N SER A 170 22.84 8.65 -11.41
CA SER A 170 21.57 7.89 -11.44
C SER A 170 21.56 6.79 -10.39
N VAL A 171 22.62 5.99 -10.30
CA VAL A 171 22.74 4.91 -9.31
C VAL A 171 22.75 5.46 -7.88
N ILE A 172 23.49 6.56 -7.64
CA ILE A 172 23.53 7.20 -6.32
C ILE A 172 22.13 7.68 -5.92
N LEU A 173 21.42 8.39 -6.81
CA LEU A 173 20.08 8.91 -6.52
C LEU A 173 19.07 7.78 -6.35
N ALA A 174 19.13 6.72 -7.15
CA ALA A 174 18.30 5.54 -7.00
C ALA A 174 18.54 4.85 -5.65
N SER A 175 19.80 4.67 -5.25
CA SER A 175 20.17 4.05 -3.98
C SER A 175 19.71 4.88 -2.79
N LEU A 176 19.85 6.21 -2.83
CA LEU A 176 19.35 7.10 -1.78
C LEU A 176 17.84 7.09 -1.71
N SER A 177 17.15 7.07 -2.84
CA SER A 177 15.68 6.96 -2.87
C SER A 177 15.21 5.65 -2.26
N LEU A 178 15.86 4.52 -2.58
CA LEU A 178 15.54 3.23 -1.98
C LEU A 178 15.81 3.21 -0.48
N MET A 179 16.94 3.74 -0.03
CA MET A 179 17.28 3.88 1.38
C MET A 179 16.17 4.62 2.15
N ILE A 180 15.70 5.75 1.62
CA ILE A 180 14.63 6.53 2.24
C ILE A 180 13.31 5.75 2.24
N SER A 181 12.95 5.10 1.12
CA SER A 181 11.74 4.26 1.03
C SER A 181 11.72 3.18 2.10
N LEU A 182 12.81 2.40 2.23
CA LEU A 182 12.97 1.36 3.25
C LEU A 182 12.96 1.93 4.68
N GLY A 183 13.60 3.06 4.89
CA GLY A 183 13.63 3.74 6.19
C GLY A 183 12.29 4.38 6.60
N CYS A 184 11.38 4.61 5.66
CA CYS A 184 10.00 4.99 5.92
C CYS A 184 9.16 3.74 6.24
N TYR A 185 9.11 2.78 5.30
CA TYR A 185 8.32 1.55 5.44
C TYR A 185 8.81 0.46 4.48
N GLN A 186 9.38 -0.60 5.02
CA GLN A 186 10.09 -1.63 4.26
C GLN A 186 9.23 -2.34 3.20
N ALA A 187 7.92 -2.49 3.44
CA ALA A 187 7.02 -3.19 2.52
C ALA A 187 6.93 -2.52 1.13
N PHE A 188 7.26 -1.22 0.98
CA PHE A 188 7.28 -0.59 -0.35
C PHE A 188 8.44 -1.05 -1.25
N PHE A 189 9.34 -1.90 -0.74
CA PHE A 189 10.30 -2.61 -1.57
C PHE A 189 9.61 -3.51 -2.61
N ASP A 190 8.46 -4.07 -2.28
CA ASP A 190 7.62 -4.83 -3.22
C ASP A 190 7.25 -3.99 -4.44
N SER A 191 6.79 -2.75 -4.21
CA SER A 191 6.46 -1.82 -5.30
C SER A 191 7.69 -1.49 -6.16
N THR A 192 8.85 -1.27 -5.53
CA THR A 192 10.10 -1.02 -6.27
C THR A 192 10.43 -2.19 -7.20
N CYS A 193 10.47 -3.41 -6.68
CA CYS A 193 10.82 -4.61 -7.44
C CYS A 193 9.80 -4.89 -8.56
N LEU A 194 8.51 -4.71 -8.28
CA LEU A 194 7.45 -4.94 -9.24
C LEU A 194 7.52 -3.92 -10.40
N ILE A 195 7.73 -2.64 -10.12
CA ILE A 195 7.84 -1.59 -11.16
C ILE A 195 9.13 -1.81 -11.97
N LEU A 196 10.25 -2.17 -11.33
CA LEU A 196 11.49 -2.52 -12.03
C LEU A 196 11.26 -3.67 -13.03
N LEU A 197 10.59 -4.73 -12.58
CA LEU A 197 10.32 -5.91 -13.39
C LEU A 197 9.42 -5.58 -14.58
N VAL A 198 8.31 -4.86 -14.34
CA VAL A 198 7.36 -4.47 -15.41
C VAL A 198 7.99 -3.47 -16.38
N SER A 199 8.80 -2.52 -15.90
CA SER A 199 9.57 -1.61 -16.77
C SER A 199 10.50 -2.39 -17.69
N PHE A 200 11.22 -3.40 -17.16
CA PHE A 200 12.07 -4.27 -17.98
C PHE A 200 11.27 -5.07 -19.01
N MET A 201 10.09 -5.61 -18.61
CA MET A 201 9.18 -6.31 -19.54
C MET A 201 8.72 -5.39 -20.68
N LEU A 202 8.41 -4.13 -20.39
CA LEU A 202 8.04 -3.15 -21.41
C LEU A 202 9.19 -2.83 -22.37
N MET A 203 10.43 -2.72 -21.86
CA MET A 203 11.62 -2.54 -22.68
C MET A 203 11.84 -3.72 -23.63
N LEU A 204 11.69 -4.96 -23.14
CA LEU A 204 11.77 -6.16 -23.99
C LEU A 204 10.65 -6.18 -25.04
N TYR A 205 9.43 -5.77 -24.69
CA TYR A 205 8.30 -5.71 -25.62
C TYR A 205 8.48 -4.64 -26.70
N LYS A 206 9.05 -3.48 -26.33
CA LYS A 206 9.36 -2.38 -27.26
C LYS A 206 10.61 -2.66 -28.12
N ASP A 207 11.28 -3.81 -27.92
CA ASP A 207 12.48 -4.22 -28.66
C ASP A 207 13.64 -3.22 -28.53
N GLU A 208 13.85 -2.72 -27.29
CA GLU A 208 14.96 -1.79 -27.02
C GLU A 208 16.33 -2.47 -27.19
N GLU A 209 17.36 -1.70 -27.47
CA GLU A 209 18.72 -2.22 -27.69
C GLU A 209 19.24 -2.99 -26.47
N ALA A 210 19.94 -4.10 -26.72
CA ALA A 210 20.53 -4.94 -25.68
C ALA A 210 21.45 -4.15 -24.72
N SER A 211 22.17 -3.16 -25.23
CA SER A 211 23.01 -2.26 -24.45
C SER A 211 22.19 -1.50 -23.38
N THR A 212 21.03 -0.99 -23.76
CA THR A 212 20.10 -0.26 -22.88
C THR A 212 19.49 -1.19 -21.83
N LEU A 213 19.09 -2.39 -22.23
CA LEU A 213 18.56 -3.42 -21.33
C LEU A 213 19.59 -3.84 -20.27
N ILE A 214 20.82 -4.12 -20.69
CA ILE A 214 21.92 -4.49 -19.79
C ILE A 214 22.25 -3.34 -18.83
N LYS A 215 22.33 -2.12 -19.34
CA LYS A 215 22.58 -0.91 -18.55
C LYS A 215 21.51 -0.72 -17.47
N TYR A 216 20.24 -0.85 -17.85
CA TYR A 216 19.12 -0.76 -16.91
C TYR A 216 19.21 -1.83 -15.82
N PHE A 217 19.43 -3.09 -16.21
CA PHE A 217 19.54 -4.22 -15.29
C PHE A 217 20.70 -4.05 -14.30
N ILE A 218 21.86 -3.62 -14.76
CA ILE A 218 23.03 -3.36 -13.90
C ILE A 218 22.74 -2.21 -12.94
N LYS A 219 22.16 -1.09 -13.42
CA LYS A 219 21.77 0.04 -12.57
C LYS A 219 20.80 -0.42 -11.48
N ALA A 220 19.78 -1.21 -11.83
CA ALA A 220 18.78 -1.71 -10.89
C ALA A 220 19.43 -2.58 -9.78
N ILE A 221 20.26 -3.57 -10.15
CA ILE A 221 20.93 -4.44 -9.19
C ILE A 221 21.83 -3.64 -8.25
N ILE A 222 22.70 -2.76 -8.81
CA ILE A 222 23.61 -1.98 -7.99
C ILE A 222 22.82 -1.05 -7.05
N SER A 223 21.76 -0.41 -7.55
CA SER A 223 20.94 0.50 -6.74
C SER A 223 20.22 -0.23 -5.60
N ILE A 224 19.71 -1.45 -5.83
CA ILE A 224 19.11 -2.27 -4.79
C ILE A 224 20.16 -2.63 -3.72
N PHE A 225 21.30 -3.13 -4.15
CA PHE A 225 22.35 -3.56 -3.23
C PHE A 225 22.92 -2.38 -2.41
N VAL A 226 23.29 -1.29 -3.06
CA VAL A 226 23.82 -0.09 -2.39
C VAL A 226 22.75 0.56 -1.52
N GLY A 227 21.50 0.66 -2.00
CA GLY A 227 20.39 1.22 -1.24
C GLY A 227 20.09 0.43 0.03
N ALA A 228 20.13 -0.91 -0.03
CA ALA A 228 19.99 -1.77 1.13
C ALA A 228 21.15 -1.57 2.13
N ILE A 229 22.39 -1.50 1.66
CA ILE A 229 23.55 -1.22 2.53
C ILE A 229 23.38 0.14 3.22
N LEU A 230 23.02 1.18 2.48
CA LEU A 230 22.80 2.52 3.03
C LEU A 230 21.67 2.54 4.06
N TYR A 231 20.58 1.78 3.82
CA TYR A 231 19.49 1.61 4.77
C TYR A 231 19.99 1.01 6.10
N PHE A 232 20.77 -0.08 6.05
CA PHE A 232 21.32 -0.71 7.25
C PHE A 232 22.34 0.19 7.97
N ILE A 233 23.15 0.95 7.24
CA ILE A 233 24.06 1.93 7.83
C ILE A 233 23.27 3.01 8.57
N GLY A 234 22.23 3.59 7.92
CA GLY A 234 21.36 4.61 8.52
C GLY A 234 20.65 4.08 9.77
N MET A 235 20.16 2.85 9.74
CA MET A 235 19.56 2.18 10.88
C MET A 235 20.55 2.03 12.05
N LYS A 236 21.75 1.53 11.79
CA LYS A 236 22.80 1.39 12.83
C LYS A 236 23.21 2.74 13.44
N ILE A 237 23.40 3.77 12.62
CA ILE A 237 23.71 5.12 13.10
C ILE A 237 22.59 5.62 14.02
N THR A 238 21.33 5.40 13.63
CA THR A 238 20.17 5.78 14.44
C THR A 238 20.14 5.05 15.78
N PHE A 239 20.42 3.75 15.79
CA PHE A 239 20.49 2.97 17.04
C PHE A 239 21.59 3.49 17.97
N MET A 240 22.78 3.76 17.43
CA MET A 240 23.89 4.30 18.21
C MET A 240 23.56 5.68 18.79
N ASN A 241 22.97 6.57 18.00
CA ASN A 241 22.65 7.94 18.43
C ASN A 241 21.55 8.01 19.50
N HIS A 242 20.64 7.04 19.52
CA HIS A 242 19.50 7.03 20.45
C HIS A 242 19.63 5.96 21.55
N GLY A 243 20.72 5.19 21.60
CA GLY A 243 20.92 4.12 22.59
C GLY A 243 19.83 3.02 22.48
N ILE A 244 19.42 2.68 21.27
CA ILE A 244 18.33 1.73 21.00
C ILE A 244 18.94 0.41 20.53
N GLU A 245 18.40 -0.71 21.03
CA GLU A 245 18.63 -2.04 20.48
C GLU A 245 17.52 -2.37 19.48
N GLN A 246 17.85 -3.21 18.49
CA GLN A 246 16.85 -3.72 17.56
C GLN A 246 15.83 -4.58 18.31
N PHE A 247 14.54 -4.33 18.12
CA PHE A 247 13.51 -5.15 18.74
C PHE A 247 13.39 -6.49 18.02
N SER A 248 13.92 -7.55 18.63
CA SER A 248 13.92 -8.91 18.09
C SER A 248 12.51 -9.54 18.06
N SER A 249 11.62 -9.11 18.94
CA SER A 249 10.25 -9.64 19.05
C SER A 249 9.29 -9.15 17.97
N TYR A 250 9.68 -8.14 17.20
CA TYR A 250 8.85 -7.63 16.09
C TYR A 250 9.39 -8.16 14.76
N ASN A 251 8.60 -9.00 14.09
CA ASN A 251 8.99 -9.69 12.85
C ASN A 251 10.24 -10.58 12.99
N GLU A 252 10.49 -11.10 14.19
CA GLU A 252 11.60 -12.00 14.50
C GLU A 252 12.94 -11.52 13.92
N GLY A 253 13.48 -10.44 14.51
CA GLY A 253 14.72 -9.81 14.06
C GLY A 253 15.95 -10.72 13.94
N ASP A 254 15.90 -11.93 14.50
CA ASP A 254 16.91 -12.97 14.33
C ASP A 254 16.93 -13.60 12.92
N SER A 255 15.90 -13.37 12.10
CA SER A 255 15.81 -13.89 10.73
C SER A 255 16.66 -13.12 9.72
N LEU A 256 17.22 -11.97 10.08
CA LEU A 256 18.13 -11.18 9.22
C LEU A 256 19.54 -11.78 9.06
N GLY A 257 19.80 -12.96 9.61
CA GLY A 257 21.02 -13.71 9.33
C GLY A 257 21.00 -14.22 7.87
N LEU A 258 21.92 -13.72 7.03
CA LEU A 258 22.05 -14.09 5.61
C LEU A 258 22.00 -15.62 5.38
N GLY A 259 22.57 -16.42 6.29
CA GLY A 259 22.54 -17.88 6.22
C GLY A 259 21.13 -18.45 6.35
N ASN A 260 20.36 -17.98 7.31
CA ASN A 260 18.98 -18.44 7.53
C ASN A 260 18.06 -18.01 6.37
N THR A 261 18.25 -16.80 5.84
CA THR A 261 17.48 -16.30 4.69
C THR A 261 17.68 -17.19 3.46
N ILE A 262 18.92 -17.62 3.16
CA ILE A 262 19.22 -18.48 2.01
C ILE A 262 18.56 -19.87 2.18
N LEU A 263 18.61 -20.46 3.36
CA LEU A 263 18.01 -21.76 3.62
C LEU A 263 16.48 -21.74 3.54
N LYS A 264 15.86 -20.63 3.86
CA LYS A 264 14.39 -20.43 3.83
C LYS A 264 13.85 -19.95 2.47
N ILE A 265 14.70 -19.71 1.45
CA ILE A 265 14.25 -19.26 0.12
C ILE A 265 13.09 -20.09 -0.44
N PRO A 266 13.14 -21.45 -0.48
CA PRO A 266 12.04 -22.24 -1.04
C PRO A 266 10.71 -22.05 -0.27
N GLU A 267 10.78 -21.99 1.07
CA GLU A 267 9.62 -21.74 1.94
C GLU A 267 9.04 -20.35 1.68
N THR A 268 9.91 -19.34 1.60
CA THR A 268 9.50 -17.96 1.36
C THR A 268 8.85 -17.78 -0.02
N ILE A 269 9.35 -18.45 -1.06
CA ILE A 269 8.69 -18.48 -2.37
C ILE A 269 7.29 -19.09 -2.24
N GLY A 270 7.14 -20.20 -1.53
CA GLY A 270 5.84 -20.82 -1.25
C GLY A 270 4.90 -19.85 -0.53
N LYS A 271 5.41 -19.10 0.44
CA LYS A 271 4.68 -18.11 1.22
C LYS A 271 4.24 -16.90 0.36
N THR A 272 5.10 -16.41 -0.54
CA THR A 272 4.71 -15.32 -1.48
C THR A 272 3.59 -15.76 -2.41
N ILE A 273 3.65 -16.97 -2.95
CA ILE A 273 2.60 -17.54 -3.81
C ILE A 273 1.31 -17.77 -3.00
N TYR A 274 1.42 -18.24 -1.75
CA TYR A 274 0.27 -18.39 -0.85
C TYR A 274 -0.45 -17.07 -0.65
N TYR A 275 0.25 -15.98 -0.29
CA TYR A 275 -0.37 -14.67 -0.07
C TYR A 275 -0.90 -14.05 -1.36
N PHE A 276 -0.26 -14.28 -2.51
CA PHE A 276 -0.80 -13.89 -3.80
C PHE A 276 -2.17 -14.56 -4.04
N ASN A 277 -2.27 -15.87 -3.76
CA ASN A 277 -3.52 -16.61 -3.86
C ASN A 277 -4.57 -16.11 -2.85
N GLN A 278 -4.17 -15.85 -1.60
CA GLN A 278 -5.07 -15.32 -0.56
C GLN A 278 -5.61 -13.94 -0.92
N TYR A 279 -4.80 -13.09 -1.54
CA TYR A 279 -5.22 -11.75 -1.94
C TYR A 279 -6.21 -11.78 -3.10
N PHE A 280 -5.94 -12.54 -4.15
CA PHE A 280 -6.71 -12.48 -5.38
C PHE A 280 -7.90 -13.44 -5.45
N PHE A 281 -7.81 -14.60 -4.81
CA PHE A 281 -8.80 -15.67 -4.95
C PHE A 281 -9.56 -16.02 -3.65
N ASN A 282 -9.13 -15.45 -2.52
CA ASN A 282 -9.78 -15.65 -1.22
C ASN A 282 -10.19 -14.30 -0.62
N THR A 283 -10.99 -14.33 0.45
CA THR A 283 -11.54 -13.14 1.08
C THR A 283 -10.68 -12.54 2.19
N MET A 284 -9.46 -13.04 2.38
CA MET A 284 -8.60 -12.61 3.48
C MET A 284 -8.34 -11.09 3.47
N PHE A 285 -8.09 -10.50 2.29
CA PHE A 285 -7.76 -9.07 2.16
C PHE A 285 -8.88 -8.22 1.58
N ARG A 286 -9.93 -8.84 1.02
CA ARG A 286 -11.12 -8.16 0.46
C ARG A 286 -10.79 -6.96 -0.43
N TRP A 287 -9.79 -7.12 -1.30
CA TRP A 287 -9.25 -6.03 -2.12
C TRP A 287 -10.26 -5.46 -3.13
N ASN A 288 -11.22 -6.29 -3.57
CA ASN A 288 -12.23 -5.93 -4.56
C ASN A 288 -13.55 -6.63 -4.26
N ARG A 289 -14.65 -5.90 -4.24
CA ARG A 289 -15.98 -6.47 -3.94
C ARG A 289 -16.37 -7.61 -4.85
N LEU A 290 -15.83 -7.66 -6.06
CA LEU A 290 -16.14 -8.68 -7.05
C LEU A 290 -15.17 -9.87 -7.05
N GLN A 291 -14.19 -9.89 -6.15
CA GLN A 291 -13.13 -10.90 -6.17
C GLN A 291 -13.64 -12.34 -6.03
N GLU A 292 -14.78 -12.58 -5.38
CA GLU A 292 -15.39 -13.92 -5.23
C GLU A 292 -16.14 -14.39 -6.50
N HIS A 293 -16.43 -13.49 -7.43
CA HIS A 293 -17.17 -13.84 -8.64
C HIS A 293 -16.25 -14.45 -9.70
N LEU A 294 -16.45 -15.73 -10.02
CA LEU A 294 -15.66 -16.47 -11.00
C LEU A 294 -15.61 -15.74 -12.36
N ALA A 295 -16.71 -15.13 -12.80
CA ALA A 295 -16.75 -14.38 -14.06
C ALA A 295 -15.78 -13.19 -14.04
N PHE A 296 -15.70 -12.46 -12.93
CA PHE A 296 -14.74 -11.37 -12.76
C PHE A 296 -13.30 -11.88 -12.76
N GLN A 297 -13.01 -12.93 -12.01
CA GLN A 297 -11.68 -13.55 -11.96
C GLN A 297 -11.22 -14.02 -13.34
N LEU A 298 -12.09 -14.72 -14.08
CA LEU A 298 -11.77 -15.19 -15.43
C LEU A 298 -11.54 -14.05 -16.41
N LEU A 299 -12.33 -12.97 -16.34
CA LEU A 299 -12.13 -11.81 -17.21
C LEU A 299 -10.85 -11.06 -16.83
N PHE A 300 -10.62 -10.81 -15.55
CA PHE A 300 -9.45 -10.07 -15.05
C PHE A 300 -8.15 -10.81 -15.38
N PHE A 301 -7.99 -12.03 -14.89
CA PHE A 301 -6.79 -12.84 -15.16
C PHE A 301 -6.69 -13.30 -16.60
N GLY A 302 -7.82 -13.59 -17.23
CA GLY A 302 -7.87 -13.96 -18.66
C GLY A 302 -7.29 -12.87 -19.56
N LEU A 303 -7.61 -11.59 -19.29
CA LEU A 303 -7.01 -10.47 -20.03
C LEU A 303 -5.50 -10.37 -19.80
N ILE A 304 -5.04 -10.53 -18.57
CA ILE A 304 -3.61 -10.50 -18.24
C ILE A 304 -2.87 -11.64 -18.96
N ILE A 305 -3.39 -12.86 -18.86
CA ILE A 305 -2.79 -14.05 -19.51
C ILE A 305 -2.77 -13.88 -21.04
N VAL A 306 -3.86 -13.42 -21.63
CA VAL A 306 -3.92 -13.15 -23.08
C VAL A 306 -2.89 -12.10 -23.48
N ALA A 307 -2.76 -11.01 -22.72
CA ALA A 307 -1.74 -10.00 -22.98
C ALA A 307 -0.33 -10.58 -22.92
N LEU A 308 -0.01 -11.36 -21.89
CA LEU A 308 1.31 -12.00 -21.75
C LEU A 308 1.60 -12.96 -22.91
N ILE A 309 0.65 -13.81 -23.29
CA ILE A 309 0.81 -14.75 -24.41
C ILE A 309 1.03 -13.97 -25.73
N VAL A 310 0.22 -12.94 -25.99
CA VAL A 310 0.35 -12.11 -27.19
C VAL A 310 1.72 -11.40 -27.22
N ALA A 311 2.21 -10.92 -26.07
CA ALA A 311 3.53 -10.31 -25.97
C ALA A 311 4.63 -11.34 -26.28
N ILE A 312 4.62 -12.50 -25.64
CA ILE A 312 5.60 -13.57 -25.87
C ILE A 312 5.66 -13.96 -27.34
N VAL A 313 4.49 -14.20 -27.98
CA VAL A 313 4.42 -14.57 -29.40
C VAL A 313 4.96 -13.44 -30.30
N ARG A 314 4.66 -12.17 -30.00
CA ARG A 314 5.17 -11.03 -30.79
C ARG A 314 6.67 -10.86 -30.64
N ILE A 315 7.18 -10.95 -29.42
CA ILE A 315 8.62 -10.84 -29.12
C ILE A 315 9.38 -12.01 -29.75
N ALA A 316 8.88 -13.24 -29.62
CA ALA A 316 9.54 -14.44 -30.18
C ALA A 316 9.71 -14.40 -31.69
N LYS A 317 8.80 -13.74 -32.43
CA LYS A 317 8.94 -13.54 -33.89
C LYS A 317 10.10 -12.63 -34.27
N LYS A 318 10.58 -11.79 -33.35
CA LYS A 318 11.69 -10.85 -33.57
C LYS A 318 12.99 -11.36 -32.90
N ASN A 319 12.88 -11.70 -31.62
CA ASN A 319 14.01 -12.10 -30.79
C ASN A 319 13.59 -13.15 -29.74
N VAL A 320 14.03 -14.39 -29.95
CA VAL A 320 13.70 -15.51 -29.05
C VAL A 320 14.27 -15.31 -27.65
N VAL A 321 15.48 -14.72 -27.52
CA VAL A 321 16.11 -14.47 -26.22
C VAL A 321 15.25 -13.49 -25.39
N TYR A 322 14.75 -12.43 -26.03
CA TYR A 322 13.86 -11.46 -25.36
C TYR A 322 12.54 -12.11 -24.94
N ALA A 323 12.01 -13.03 -25.75
CA ALA A 323 10.78 -13.76 -25.39
C ALA A 323 11.00 -14.66 -24.17
N VAL A 324 12.15 -15.35 -24.07
CA VAL A 324 12.51 -16.15 -22.90
C VAL A 324 12.66 -15.27 -21.66
N LEU A 325 13.39 -14.16 -21.76
CA LEU A 325 13.55 -13.21 -20.64
C LEU A 325 12.20 -12.63 -20.19
N PHE A 326 11.33 -12.25 -21.13
CA PHE A 326 9.98 -11.76 -20.83
C PHE A 326 9.15 -12.83 -20.09
N THR A 327 9.24 -14.09 -20.51
CA THR A 327 8.54 -15.20 -19.87
C THR A 327 9.04 -15.42 -18.44
N ILE A 328 10.35 -15.37 -18.22
CA ILE A 328 10.94 -15.46 -16.87
C ILE A 328 10.42 -14.32 -16.00
N CYS A 329 10.44 -13.08 -16.50
CA CYS A 329 9.89 -11.93 -15.78
C CYS A 329 8.41 -12.10 -15.43
N ALA A 330 7.59 -12.62 -16.36
CA ALA A 330 6.18 -12.87 -16.13
C ALA A 330 5.94 -13.91 -15.01
N LEU A 331 6.77 -14.96 -14.95
CA LEU A 331 6.71 -15.95 -13.87
C LEU A 331 7.18 -15.42 -12.52
N LEU A 332 8.03 -14.39 -12.50
CA LEU A 332 8.51 -13.74 -11.28
C LEU A 332 7.52 -12.70 -10.74
N LEU A 333 6.50 -12.27 -11.51
CA LEU A 333 5.54 -11.25 -11.06
C LEU A 333 4.88 -11.59 -9.71
N PRO A 334 4.33 -12.80 -9.48
CA PRO A 334 3.73 -13.14 -8.19
C PRO A 334 4.71 -13.07 -7.01
N ILE A 335 5.98 -13.39 -7.24
CA ILE A 335 7.03 -13.32 -6.21
C ILE A 335 7.37 -11.87 -5.90
N ALA A 336 7.51 -11.03 -6.93
CA ALA A 336 7.83 -9.61 -6.79
C ALA A 336 6.77 -8.81 -6.01
N THR A 337 5.51 -9.28 -5.96
CA THR A 337 4.44 -8.62 -5.19
C THR A 337 4.59 -8.70 -3.68
N ASN A 338 5.41 -9.62 -3.16
CA ASN A 338 5.60 -9.86 -1.73
C ASN A 338 7.06 -10.16 -1.38
N ILE A 339 7.99 -9.50 -2.05
CA ILE A 339 9.43 -9.76 -1.86
C ILE A 339 9.91 -9.34 -0.46
N VAL A 340 9.16 -8.47 0.23
CA VAL A 340 9.42 -8.09 1.63
C VAL A 340 9.48 -9.31 2.57
N LEU A 341 8.76 -10.39 2.25
CA LEU A 341 8.79 -11.63 3.03
C LEU A 341 10.19 -12.30 3.04
N PHE A 342 11.06 -11.99 2.08
CA PHE A 342 12.46 -12.43 2.12
C PHE A 342 13.29 -11.66 3.15
N MET A 343 12.82 -10.48 3.57
CA MET A 343 13.45 -9.69 4.64
C MET A 343 12.91 -10.08 6.02
N ALA A 344 11.69 -10.63 6.09
CA ALA A 344 10.98 -10.99 7.32
C ALA A 344 10.23 -12.31 7.11
N THR A 345 10.96 -13.42 7.05
CA THR A 345 10.48 -14.75 6.65
C THR A 345 9.38 -15.30 7.56
N GLU A 346 9.41 -14.99 8.84
CA GLU A 346 8.42 -15.45 9.83
C GLU A 346 7.19 -14.55 9.94
N SER A 347 7.24 -13.34 9.35
CA SER A 347 6.12 -12.41 9.41
C SER A 347 4.88 -12.93 8.69
N PHE A 348 3.72 -12.55 9.20
CA PHE A 348 2.47 -12.63 8.46
C PHE A 348 2.23 -11.34 7.65
N LEU A 349 1.54 -11.47 6.51
CA LEU A 349 1.18 -10.33 5.70
C LEU A 349 -0.15 -9.77 6.19
N SER A 350 -0.17 -8.51 6.59
CA SER A 350 -1.36 -7.75 6.94
C SER A 350 -1.74 -6.76 5.83
N ILE A 351 -2.97 -6.24 5.84
CA ILE A 351 -3.50 -5.40 4.73
C ILE A 351 -2.63 -4.17 4.45
N GLN A 352 -2.02 -3.53 5.47
CA GLN A 352 -1.14 -2.40 5.27
C GLN A 352 0.19 -2.74 4.58
N MET A 353 0.52 -4.03 4.46
CA MET A 353 1.73 -4.54 3.78
C MET A 353 1.43 -5.01 2.34
N THR A 354 0.18 -4.95 1.88
CA THR A 354 -0.25 -5.48 0.57
C THR A 354 -0.02 -4.53 -0.61
N ASN A 355 0.86 -3.55 -0.45
CA ASN A 355 1.16 -2.55 -1.47
C ASN A 355 1.64 -3.15 -2.80
N GLY A 356 2.50 -4.17 -2.78
CA GLY A 356 2.93 -4.85 -3.99
C GLY A 356 1.79 -5.60 -4.69
N LEU A 357 0.89 -6.24 -3.93
CA LEU A 357 -0.30 -6.91 -4.47
C LEU A 357 -1.29 -5.91 -5.07
N ALA A 358 -1.56 -4.79 -4.39
CA ALA A 358 -2.40 -3.72 -4.91
C ALA A 358 -1.78 -3.09 -6.17
N MET A 359 -0.46 -2.86 -6.18
CA MET A 359 0.26 -2.32 -7.32
C MET A 359 0.24 -3.27 -8.53
N PHE A 360 0.26 -4.59 -8.29
CA PHE A 360 0.17 -5.59 -9.36
C PHE A 360 -1.06 -5.38 -10.24
N VAL A 361 -2.20 -5.04 -9.66
CA VAL A 361 -3.44 -4.75 -10.42
C VAL A 361 -3.18 -3.65 -11.45
N ALA A 362 -2.58 -2.56 -11.03
CA ALA A 362 -2.32 -1.41 -11.89
C ALA A 362 -1.26 -1.71 -12.96
N VAL A 363 -0.13 -2.31 -12.60
CA VAL A 363 0.95 -2.58 -13.56
C VAL A 363 0.63 -3.72 -14.53
N ALA A 364 -0.21 -4.67 -14.14
CA ALA A 364 -0.74 -5.68 -15.05
C ALA A 364 -1.60 -5.02 -16.13
N PHE A 365 -2.41 -4.02 -15.76
CA PHE A 365 -3.18 -3.25 -16.74
C PHE A 365 -2.32 -2.31 -17.60
N VAL A 366 -1.18 -1.83 -17.10
CA VAL A 366 -0.18 -1.18 -17.96
C VAL A 366 0.23 -2.11 -19.10
N LEU A 367 0.58 -3.37 -18.80
CA LEU A 367 0.91 -4.37 -19.83
C LEU A 367 -0.28 -4.67 -20.75
N VAL A 368 -1.48 -4.81 -20.20
CA VAL A 368 -2.71 -5.04 -20.99
C VAL A 368 -2.95 -3.90 -21.99
N PHE A 369 -2.86 -2.64 -21.54
CA PHE A 369 -3.05 -1.48 -22.41
C PHE A 369 -1.97 -1.39 -23.50
N GLU A 370 -0.70 -1.55 -23.17
CA GLU A 370 0.40 -1.48 -24.11
C GLU A 370 0.33 -2.59 -25.17
N ILE A 371 0.00 -3.82 -24.76
CA ILE A 371 0.07 -5.00 -25.62
C ILE A 371 -1.20 -5.15 -26.46
N LEU A 372 -2.39 -4.95 -25.87
CA LEU A 372 -3.65 -5.25 -26.53
C LEU A 372 -4.34 -4.03 -27.15
N VAL A 373 -4.17 -2.84 -26.57
CA VAL A 373 -4.92 -1.63 -26.98
C VAL A 373 -4.07 -0.72 -27.86
N GLU A 374 -2.81 -0.48 -27.56
CA GLU A 374 -2.01 0.49 -28.27
C GLU A 374 -1.68 0.06 -29.70
N ARG A 375 -1.71 1.02 -30.61
CA ARG A 375 -1.40 0.83 -32.03
C ARG A 375 0.10 1.06 -32.25
N ASN A 376 0.82 0.09 -32.81
CA ASN A 376 2.16 0.35 -33.30
C ASN A 376 2.13 1.56 -34.25
N LYS A 377 2.81 2.64 -33.90
CA LYS A 377 2.90 3.87 -34.70
C LYS A 377 3.44 3.62 -36.12
N ASP A 378 4.18 2.52 -36.31
CA ASP A 378 4.85 2.18 -37.58
C ASP A 378 3.92 1.93 -38.76
N LYS A 379 2.62 1.64 -38.54
CA LYS A 379 1.67 1.43 -39.66
C LYS A 379 0.96 2.68 -40.12
N THR A 380 1.00 3.77 -39.33
CA THR A 380 0.25 4.99 -39.68
C THR A 380 1.02 5.86 -40.68
N GLU A 381 2.35 5.86 -40.66
CA GLU A 381 3.16 6.60 -41.64
C GLU A 381 3.17 5.93 -43.01
N THR A 382 3.22 4.60 -43.06
CA THR A 382 3.17 3.84 -44.32
C THR A 382 1.79 3.92 -44.99
N ASP A 383 0.70 3.95 -44.21
CA ASP A 383 -0.67 4.09 -44.71
C ASP A 383 -1.00 5.54 -45.14
N LEU A 384 -0.31 6.54 -44.62
CA LEU A 384 -0.47 7.94 -45.04
C LEU A 384 0.25 8.25 -46.37
N LEU A 385 1.35 7.56 -46.62
CA LEU A 385 2.12 7.70 -47.87
C LEU A 385 1.50 6.94 -49.07
N SER A 386 0.55 6.02 -48.83
CA SER A 386 -0.12 5.24 -49.88
C SER A 386 -1.51 5.78 -50.28
N LYS A 387 -1.93 6.96 -49.78
CA LYS A 387 -3.25 7.55 -50.05
C LYS A 387 -3.27 8.56 -51.19
N ASP A 388 -2.90 8.10 -52.37
CA ASP A 388 -3.27 8.81 -53.62
C ASP A 388 -4.13 7.94 -54.50
N ASN A 389 -5.34 7.55 -54.00
CA ASN A 389 -6.38 6.97 -54.82
C ASN A 389 -7.77 7.29 -54.25
N SER A 390 -8.39 8.31 -54.81
CA SER A 390 -9.72 8.85 -54.43
C SER A 390 -10.93 7.94 -54.73
N LEU A 391 -10.77 6.82 -55.42
CA LEU A 391 -11.84 5.88 -55.79
C LEU A 391 -12.04 4.70 -54.83
N ALA A 392 -11.11 4.49 -53.89
CA ALA A 392 -11.24 3.46 -52.86
C ALA A 392 -12.02 3.93 -51.60
N LYS A 393 -12.27 5.23 -51.47
CA LYS A 393 -12.94 5.81 -50.28
C LYS A 393 -14.44 5.50 -50.20
N GLU A 394 -15.12 5.32 -51.32
CA GLU A 394 -16.58 5.14 -51.35
C GLU A 394 -17.01 3.69 -51.03
N LYS A 395 -16.21 2.68 -51.38
CA LYS A 395 -16.46 1.28 -51.01
C LYS A 395 -16.00 0.88 -49.61
N ALA A 396 -15.12 1.65 -48.97
CA ALA A 396 -14.65 1.39 -47.60
C ALA A 396 -15.64 1.86 -46.52
N SER A 397 -16.63 2.69 -46.85
CA SER A 397 -17.60 3.22 -45.89
C SER A 397 -18.71 2.24 -45.48
N LEU A 398 -18.96 1.21 -46.28
CA LEU A 398 -20.08 0.27 -46.08
C LEU A 398 -19.71 -1.07 -45.43
N ASN A 399 -18.41 -1.37 -45.25
CA ASN A 399 -17.94 -2.55 -44.53
C ASN A 399 -17.06 -2.17 -43.33
N LYS A 400 -17.62 -1.46 -42.34
CA LYS A 400 -17.03 -1.40 -41.01
C LYS A 400 -17.18 -2.78 -40.36
N LYS A 401 -16.43 -3.78 -40.83
CA LYS A 401 -16.17 -4.98 -40.00
C LYS A 401 -15.58 -4.49 -38.69
N PHE A 402 -16.31 -4.66 -37.59
CA PHE A 402 -15.82 -4.42 -36.24
C PHE A 402 -14.47 -5.12 -36.12
N ASN A 403 -13.39 -4.35 -36.05
CA ASN A 403 -12.05 -4.91 -36.00
C ASN A 403 -11.91 -5.60 -34.64
N ILE A 404 -11.50 -6.86 -34.61
CA ILE A 404 -11.28 -7.66 -33.38
C ILE A 404 -10.58 -6.81 -32.30
N ARG A 405 -9.66 -5.95 -32.71
CA ARG A 405 -8.93 -5.03 -31.82
C ARG A 405 -9.85 -4.01 -31.14
N GLN A 406 -10.86 -3.49 -31.82
CA GLN A 406 -11.84 -2.58 -31.21
C GLN A 406 -12.66 -3.30 -30.15
N ILE A 407 -13.04 -4.56 -30.42
CA ILE A 407 -13.75 -5.40 -29.44
C ILE A 407 -12.87 -5.62 -28.21
N VAL A 408 -11.61 -6.00 -28.39
CA VAL A 408 -10.66 -6.20 -27.30
C VAL A 408 -10.48 -4.91 -26.50
N SER A 409 -10.32 -3.75 -27.15
CA SER A 409 -10.20 -2.46 -26.47
C SER A 409 -11.44 -2.14 -25.62
N VAL A 410 -12.63 -2.41 -26.12
CA VAL A 410 -13.89 -2.24 -25.38
C VAL A 410 -13.93 -3.16 -24.16
N ILE A 411 -13.54 -4.43 -24.32
CA ILE A 411 -13.48 -5.39 -23.20
C ILE A 411 -12.49 -4.90 -22.13
N VAL A 412 -11.29 -4.47 -22.52
CA VAL A 412 -10.29 -3.93 -21.60
C VAL A 412 -10.84 -2.74 -20.82
N VAL A 413 -11.51 -1.81 -21.50
CA VAL A 413 -12.13 -0.64 -20.85
C VAL A 413 -13.22 -1.07 -19.87
N ILE A 414 -14.10 -1.99 -20.26
CA ILE A 414 -15.19 -2.49 -19.40
C ILE A 414 -14.60 -3.16 -18.15
N VAL A 415 -13.64 -4.08 -18.32
CA VAL A 415 -13.01 -4.77 -17.18
C VAL A 415 -12.27 -3.78 -16.27
N SER A 416 -11.62 -2.78 -16.85
CA SER A 416 -10.97 -1.71 -16.06
C SER A 416 -11.97 -0.94 -15.21
N ILE A 417 -13.09 -0.53 -15.79
CA ILE A 417 -14.15 0.21 -15.06
C ILE A 417 -14.74 -0.68 -13.95
N ILE A 418 -15.04 -1.94 -14.25
CA ILE A 418 -15.56 -2.90 -13.28
C ILE A 418 -14.56 -3.10 -12.12
N THR A 419 -13.27 -3.22 -12.43
CA THR A 419 -12.22 -3.38 -11.40
C THR A 419 -12.15 -2.14 -10.49
N ILE A 420 -12.12 -0.93 -11.07
CA ILE A 420 -12.11 0.32 -10.28
C ILE A 420 -13.38 0.45 -9.45
N TYR A 421 -14.54 0.12 -10.02
CA TYR A 421 -15.82 0.16 -9.30
C TYR A 421 -15.83 -0.82 -8.12
N GLY A 422 -15.38 -2.05 -8.33
CA GLY A 422 -15.27 -3.05 -7.25
C GLY A 422 -14.33 -2.61 -6.13
N ASN A 423 -13.17 -2.01 -6.48
CA ASN A 423 -12.26 -1.40 -5.51
C ASN A 423 -12.92 -0.24 -4.75
N TYR A 424 -13.60 0.66 -5.47
CA TYR A 424 -14.33 1.78 -4.86
C TYR A 424 -15.36 1.27 -3.85
N VAL A 425 -16.17 0.28 -4.21
CA VAL A 425 -17.18 -0.30 -3.31
C VAL A 425 -16.50 -0.90 -2.07
N SER A 426 -15.38 -1.62 -2.22
CA SER A 426 -14.64 -2.16 -1.08
C SER A 426 -14.13 -1.05 -0.15
N THR A 427 -13.61 0.06 -0.70
CA THR A 427 -13.16 1.19 0.11
C THR A 427 -14.32 1.89 0.84
N GLN A 428 -15.53 1.93 0.25
CA GLN A 428 -16.70 2.47 0.93
C GLN A 428 -17.18 1.55 2.06
N ILE A 429 -17.14 0.23 1.87
CA ILE A 429 -17.42 -0.76 2.91
C ILE A 429 -16.46 -0.59 4.08
N ASP A 430 -15.17 -0.44 3.83
CA ASP A 430 -14.15 -0.23 4.87
C ASP A 430 -14.43 1.04 5.68
N GLN A 431 -14.72 2.16 5.01
CA GLN A 431 -15.01 3.43 5.68
C GLN A 431 -16.30 3.37 6.50
N GLU A 432 -17.36 2.75 5.96
CA GLU A 432 -18.64 2.61 6.66
C GLU A 432 -18.52 1.70 7.87
N ALA A 433 -17.86 0.55 7.75
CA ALA A 433 -17.61 -0.35 8.87
C ALA A 433 -16.80 0.33 9.99
N CYS A 434 -15.79 1.12 9.61
CA CYS A 434 -15.02 1.91 10.58
C CYS A 434 -15.90 2.95 11.30
N ARG A 435 -16.79 3.64 10.58
CA ARG A 435 -17.75 4.61 11.15
C ARG A 435 -18.73 3.94 12.12
N GLU A 436 -19.32 2.81 11.72
CA GLU A 436 -20.25 2.06 12.55
C GLU A 436 -19.56 1.52 13.80
N GLY A 437 -18.43 0.85 13.63
CA GLY A 437 -17.65 0.29 14.74
C GLY A 437 -17.19 1.34 15.74
N ARG A 438 -16.73 2.51 15.25
CA ARG A 438 -16.39 3.65 16.10
C ARG A 438 -17.59 4.12 16.92
N THR A 439 -18.75 4.25 16.28
CA THR A 439 -19.98 4.71 16.95
C THR A 439 -20.40 3.73 18.05
N GLY A 440 -20.41 2.43 17.73
CA GLY A 440 -20.73 1.39 18.72
C GLY A 440 -19.73 1.36 19.89
N THR A 441 -18.44 1.47 19.58
CA THR A 441 -17.37 1.49 20.60
C THR A 441 -17.49 2.68 21.54
N ILE A 442 -17.70 3.89 21.00
CA ILE A 442 -17.84 5.12 21.82
C ILE A 442 -19.10 5.01 22.70
N THR A 443 -20.19 4.46 22.19
CA THR A 443 -21.43 4.27 22.96
C THR A 443 -21.17 3.39 24.18
N ILE A 444 -20.57 2.22 23.97
CA ILE A 444 -20.23 1.28 25.07
C ILE A 444 -19.23 1.91 26.03
N ALA A 445 -18.20 2.57 25.53
CA ALA A 445 -17.19 3.21 26.36
C ALA A 445 -17.78 4.32 27.25
N ASN A 446 -18.71 5.11 26.71
CA ASN A 446 -19.38 6.17 27.47
C ASN A 446 -20.29 5.60 28.58
N GLU A 447 -21.07 4.54 28.29
CA GLU A 447 -21.89 3.86 29.28
C GLU A 447 -21.05 3.23 30.41
N ILE A 448 -19.91 2.61 30.06
CA ILE A 448 -18.96 2.08 31.05
C ILE A 448 -18.40 3.21 31.92
N LEU A 449 -18.01 4.34 31.31
CA LEU A 449 -17.49 5.50 32.05
C LEU A 449 -18.51 6.03 33.07
N ASP A 450 -19.77 6.13 32.70
CA ASP A 450 -20.82 6.55 33.62
C ASP A 450 -21.01 5.53 34.76
N SER A 451 -20.93 4.24 34.46
CA SER A 451 -20.96 3.19 35.49
C SER A 451 -19.76 3.29 36.45
N LEU A 452 -18.55 3.53 35.94
CA LEU A 452 -17.34 3.73 36.76
C LEU A 452 -17.46 4.97 37.66
N LYS A 453 -17.99 6.08 37.13
CA LYS A 453 -18.24 7.30 37.93
C LYS A 453 -19.22 7.04 39.06
N ASN A 454 -20.33 6.31 38.80
CA ASN A 454 -21.33 5.92 39.80
C ASN A 454 -20.75 5.03 40.90
N LEU A 455 -19.71 4.25 40.61
CA LEU A 455 -18.97 3.47 41.58
C LEU A 455 -17.91 4.27 42.36
N GLY A 456 -17.82 5.58 42.10
CA GLY A 456 -16.89 6.49 42.77
C GLY A 456 -15.46 6.42 42.25
N TYR A 457 -15.27 5.97 41.01
CA TYR A 457 -13.94 5.90 40.36
C TYR A 457 -13.23 7.27 40.32
N ALA A 458 -14.00 8.33 40.05
CA ALA A 458 -13.46 9.70 39.98
C ALA A 458 -12.82 10.16 41.31
N ASP A 459 -13.33 9.68 42.44
CA ASP A 459 -12.88 10.07 43.77
C ASP A 459 -11.75 9.15 44.29
N ARG A 460 -11.83 7.86 43.97
CA ARG A 460 -10.90 6.84 44.47
C ARG A 460 -9.67 6.67 43.60
N GLY A 461 -9.81 6.92 42.29
CA GLY A 461 -8.83 6.49 41.30
C GLY A 461 -8.79 4.96 41.19
N GLY A 462 -7.69 4.45 40.70
CA GLY A 462 -7.39 3.03 40.59
C GLY A 462 -7.23 2.57 39.13
N ARG A 463 -6.69 1.37 38.98
CA ARG A 463 -6.49 0.79 37.64
C ARG A 463 -7.73 0.05 37.19
N VAL A 464 -8.00 0.14 35.88
CA VAL A 464 -9.13 -0.54 35.24
C VAL A 464 -8.62 -1.57 34.25
N CYS A 465 -9.10 -2.78 34.36
CA CYS A 465 -8.87 -3.87 33.44
C CYS A 465 -10.14 -4.10 32.59
N PHE A 466 -10.06 -3.81 31.30
CA PHE A 466 -11.15 -4.09 30.36
C PHE A 466 -10.95 -5.49 29.77
N VAL A 467 -11.89 -6.40 29.95
CA VAL A 467 -11.84 -7.77 29.46
C VAL A 467 -12.77 -7.92 28.26
N GLY A 468 -12.20 -8.22 27.10
CA GLY A 468 -12.92 -8.36 25.83
C GLY A 468 -13.07 -7.07 25.04
N THR A 469 -13.40 -7.21 23.77
CA THR A 469 -13.51 -6.12 22.78
C THR A 469 -14.95 -5.62 22.66
N PRO A 470 -15.18 -4.36 22.25
CA PRO A 470 -16.53 -3.82 22.05
C PRO A 470 -17.39 -4.64 21.08
N CYS A 471 -16.84 -5.08 19.94
CA CYS A 471 -17.59 -5.83 18.93
C CYS A 471 -18.09 -7.19 19.42
N GLY A 472 -17.47 -7.76 20.46
CA GLY A 472 -17.95 -8.99 21.10
C GLY A 472 -19.09 -8.78 22.11
N ASN A 473 -19.47 -7.52 22.38
CA ASN A 473 -20.57 -7.21 23.30
C ASN A 473 -21.93 -7.34 22.60
N GLU A 474 -22.91 -7.95 23.27
CA GLU A 474 -24.25 -8.13 22.71
C GLU A 474 -25.03 -6.84 22.40
N ARG A 475 -24.57 -5.71 22.92
CA ARG A 475 -25.10 -4.36 22.63
C ARG A 475 -24.36 -3.62 21.54
N PHE A 476 -23.30 -4.20 21.00
CA PHE A 476 -22.58 -3.59 19.88
C PHE A 476 -23.44 -3.68 18.61
N MET A 477 -23.97 -2.54 18.20
CA MET A 477 -24.82 -2.45 17.01
C MET A 477 -23.98 -2.27 15.77
N TYR A 478 -24.03 -3.23 14.85
CA TYR A 478 -23.39 -3.15 13.54
C TYR A 478 -24.31 -3.70 12.44
N SER A 479 -24.11 -3.21 11.22
CA SER A 479 -24.83 -3.69 10.05
C SER A 479 -24.17 -4.93 9.44
N GLU A 480 -24.77 -5.47 8.36
CA GLU A 480 -24.17 -6.53 7.56
C GLU A 480 -22.89 -6.08 6.82
N ILE A 481 -22.68 -4.75 6.69
CA ILE A 481 -21.48 -4.17 6.07
C ILE A 481 -20.24 -4.38 6.95
N TYR A 482 -20.39 -4.26 8.27
CA TYR A 482 -19.27 -4.31 9.20
C TYR A 482 -18.38 -5.57 9.05
N PRO A 483 -18.91 -6.80 8.99
CA PRO A 483 -18.09 -8.00 8.80
C PRO A 483 -17.53 -8.14 7.38
N MET A 484 -17.96 -7.31 6.43
CA MET A 484 -17.44 -7.32 5.05
C MET A 484 -16.18 -6.50 4.87
N ALA A 485 -15.82 -5.65 5.85
CA ALA A 485 -14.64 -4.80 5.79
C ALA A 485 -13.35 -5.58 6.10
N ASN A 486 -12.22 -4.98 5.73
CA ASN A 486 -10.93 -5.44 6.20
C ASN A 486 -10.83 -5.38 7.72
N GLU A 487 -10.07 -6.32 8.29
CA GLU A 487 -9.92 -6.45 9.75
C GLU A 487 -9.52 -5.13 10.42
N LEU A 488 -8.56 -4.40 9.89
CA LEU A 488 -8.11 -3.12 10.46
C LEU A 488 -9.17 -2.02 10.41
N MET A 489 -10.17 -2.13 9.53
CA MET A 489 -11.27 -1.18 9.40
C MET A 489 -12.51 -1.58 10.22
N GLN A 490 -12.50 -2.75 10.85
CA GLN A 490 -13.54 -3.19 11.79
C GLN A 490 -13.29 -2.58 13.17
N PHE A 491 -13.49 -1.28 13.32
CA PHE A 491 -13.26 -0.57 14.57
C PHE A 491 -14.07 -1.20 15.74
N GLY A 492 -13.43 -1.43 16.87
CA GLY A 492 -14.02 -2.16 17.99
C GLY A 492 -13.70 -3.66 18.02
N ASN A 493 -13.01 -4.18 16.98
CA ASN A 493 -12.58 -5.58 16.87
C ASN A 493 -11.05 -5.68 16.92
N TRP A 494 -10.40 -5.11 17.93
CA TRP A 494 -8.96 -5.27 18.14
C TRP A 494 -8.64 -6.57 18.87
N GLY A 495 -7.46 -7.11 18.62
CA GLY A 495 -7.02 -8.35 19.27
C GLY A 495 -6.92 -8.25 20.79
N ASN A 496 -6.78 -9.39 21.44
CA ASN A 496 -6.78 -9.55 22.90
C ASN A 496 -5.37 -9.60 23.52
N ALA A 497 -4.33 -9.19 22.77
CA ALA A 497 -2.99 -9.16 23.34
C ALA A 497 -2.92 -8.11 24.47
N ALA A 498 -2.39 -8.51 25.62
CA ALA A 498 -2.26 -7.65 26.80
C ALA A 498 -1.60 -6.31 26.49
N SER A 499 -0.56 -6.33 25.64
CA SER A 499 0.21 -5.14 25.26
C SER A 499 -0.59 -4.11 24.44
N THR A 500 -1.62 -4.53 23.71
CA THR A 500 -2.41 -3.66 22.83
C THR A 500 -3.74 -3.25 23.43
N HIS A 501 -4.33 -4.12 24.22
CA HIS A 501 -5.69 -3.98 24.71
C HIS A 501 -5.89 -2.76 25.62
N GLY A 502 -5.06 -2.64 26.67
CA GLY A 502 -5.12 -1.51 27.61
C GLY A 502 -4.86 -0.16 26.94
N GLN A 503 -3.87 -0.08 26.06
CA GLN A 503 -3.55 1.14 25.32
C GLN A 503 -4.68 1.58 24.40
N THR A 504 -5.35 0.63 23.75
CA THR A 504 -6.48 0.94 22.85
C THR A 504 -7.65 1.54 23.63
N TRP A 505 -8.03 0.96 24.78
CA TRP A 505 -9.07 1.51 25.63
C TRP A 505 -8.71 2.92 26.14
N VAL A 506 -7.50 3.12 26.63
CA VAL A 506 -7.00 4.46 27.04
C VAL A 506 -7.08 5.45 25.88
N GLY A 507 -6.69 5.02 24.68
CA GLY A 507 -6.79 5.83 23.48
C GLY A 507 -8.22 6.24 23.15
N ILE A 508 -9.19 5.31 23.26
CA ILE A 508 -10.62 5.60 23.04
C ILE A 508 -11.14 6.61 24.04
N TYR A 509 -10.90 6.41 25.32
CA TYR A 509 -11.36 7.34 26.35
C TYR A 509 -10.77 8.73 26.14
N ARG A 510 -9.51 8.83 25.82
CA ARG A 510 -8.81 10.11 25.64
C ARG A 510 -9.20 10.81 24.34
N GLU A 511 -9.19 10.10 23.20
CA GLU A 511 -9.46 10.69 21.88
C GLU A 511 -10.92 11.11 21.71
N TYR A 512 -11.86 10.32 22.21
CA TYR A 512 -13.28 10.52 21.94
C TYR A 512 -14.08 11.06 23.12
N LEU A 513 -13.66 10.77 24.36
CA LEU A 513 -14.40 11.16 25.57
C LEU A 513 -13.67 12.22 26.37
N GLY A 514 -12.43 12.56 26.02
CA GLY A 514 -11.64 13.55 26.75
C GLY A 514 -11.39 13.16 28.20
N TYR A 515 -11.32 11.85 28.50
CA TYR A 515 -11.21 11.31 29.84
C TYR A 515 -10.03 10.34 29.93
N PHE A 516 -9.27 10.41 31.03
CA PHE A 516 -8.19 9.46 31.28
C PHE A 516 -8.65 8.35 32.20
N VAL A 517 -8.43 7.11 31.78
CA VAL A 517 -8.63 5.89 32.58
C VAL A 517 -7.27 5.22 32.71
N GLU A 518 -6.84 4.97 33.94
CA GLU A 518 -5.56 4.29 34.20
C GLU A 518 -5.70 2.79 33.89
N PRO A 519 -4.96 2.23 32.90
CA PRO A 519 -5.08 0.81 32.57
C PRO A 519 -4.36 -0.05 33.60
N CYS A 520 -4.77 -1.31 33.74
CA CYS A 520 -3.96 -2.34 34.38
C CYS A 520 -2.68 -2.60 33.54
N THR A 521 -1.64 -3.13 34.16
CA THR A 521 -0.43 -3.56 33.47
C THR A 521 -0.69 -4.81 32.64
N ASN A 522 0.24 -5.12 31.72
CA ASN A 522 0.11 -6.34 30.90
C ASN A 522 0.08 -7.61 31.75
N ASP A 523 0.95 -7.71 32.76
CA ASP A 523 1.00 -8.85 33.67
C ASP A 523 -0.29 -9.00 34.48
N GLU A 524 -0.88 -7.87 34.92
CA GLU A 524 -2.17 -7.85 35.61
C GLU A 524 -3.31 -8.28 34.68
N TYR A 525 -3.30 -7.82 33.43
CA TYR A 525 -4.29 -8.23 32.43
C TYR A 525 -4.25 -9.75 32.23
N GLU A 526 -3.07 -10.32 31.97
CA GLU A 526 -2.90 -11.76 31.78
C GLU A 526 -3.33 -12.56 33.01
N ALA A 527 -2.98 -12.09 34.20
CA ALA A 527 -3.40 -12.72 35.46
C ALA A 527 -4.92 -12.68 35.65
N ILE A 528 -5.58 -11.55 35.29
CA ILE A 528 -7.02 -11.37 35.43
C ILE A 528 -7.77 -12.22 34.43
N VAL A 529 -7.40 -12.22 33.15
CA VAL A 529 -8.13 -13.00 32.13
C VAL A 529 -7.98 -14.51 32.29
N ALA A 530 -6.93 -14.97 32.96
CA ALA A 530 -6.72 -16.38 33.27
C ALA A 530 -7.60 -16.92 34.43
N ARG A 531 -8.37 -16.06 35.13
CA ARG A 531 -9.15 -16.44 36.31
C ARG A 531 -10.51 -17.03 35.93
N ASP A 532 -10.90 -18.12 36.58
CA ASP A 532 -12.21 -18.76 36.40
C ASP A 532 -13.38 -17.86 36.83
N ASP A 533 -13.21 -17.06 37.87
CA ASP A 533 -14.23 -16.12 38.35
C ASP A 533 -14.48 -14.99 37.33
N VAL A 534 -13.44 -14.50 36.65
CA VAL A 534 -13.54 -13.54 35.55
C VAL A 534 -14.19 -14.19 34.30
N ALA A 535 -13.83 -15.43 34.01
CA ALA A 535 -14.49 -16.18 32.93
C ALA A 535 -16.00 -16.34 33.19
N ALA A 536 -16.40 -16.54 34.45
CA ALA A 536 -17.79 -16.67 34.87
C ALA A 536 -18.55 -15.34 35.03
N MET A 537 -17.85 -14.17 35.00
CA MET A 537 -18.51 -12.87 35.10
C MET A 537 -19.49 -12.65 33.93
N PRO A 538 -20.65 -12.01 34.19
CA PRO A 538 -21.55 -11.59 33.11
C PRO A 538 -20.91 -10.47 32.28
N MET A 539 -21.28 -10.36 31.01
CA MET A 539 -20.86 -9.24 30.15
C MET A 539 -21.61 -7.96 30.53
N TYR A 540 -20.93 -6.83 30.36
CA TYR A 540 -21.53 -5.51 30.49
C TYR A 540 -22.76 -5.37 29.57
N PRO A 541 -23.90 -4.78 30.02
CA PRO A 541 -24.11 -4.04 31.27
C PRO A 541 -24.79 -4.83 32.39
N ARG A 542 -24.73 -6.15 32.38
CA ARG A 542 -25.39 -6.97 33.40
C ARG A 542 -24.78 -6.73 34.78
N ALA A 543 -25.58 -6.86 35.82
CA ALA A 543 -25.13 -6.74 37.21
C ALA A 543 -23.98 -7.73 37.47
N GLY A 544 -22.88 -7.27 38.06
CA GLY A 544 -21.67 -8.06 38.27
C GLY A 544 -20.66 -8.06 37.12
N SER A 545 -20.93 -7.34 36.03
CA SER A 545 -19.96 -7.17 34.93
C SER A 545 -18.82 -6.19 35.26
N ILE A 546 -18.99 -5.39 36.29
CA ILE A 546 -17.95 -4.53 36.89
C ILE A 546 -17.75 -4.95 38.32
N THR A 547 -16.54 -5.33 38.69
CA THR A 547 -16.18 -5.75 40.05
C THR A 547 -14.73 -5.36 40.35
N GLU A 548 -14.40 -5.33 41.64
CA GLU A 548 -13.01 -5.09 42.07
C GLU A 548 -12.38 -6.44 42.42
N ILE A 549 -11.22 -6.73 41.80
CA ILE A 549 -10.44 -7.95 42.01
C ILE A 549 -8.99 -7.50 42.30
N ASP A 550 -8.50 -7.88 43.47
CA ASP A 550 -7.14 -7.58 43.92
C ASP A 550 -6.75 -6.06 43.80
N GLY A 551 -7.72 -5.17 44.06
CA GLY A 551 -7.57 -3.72 43.98
C GLY A 551 -7.62 -3.14 42.54
N ILE A 552 -7.97 -3.95 41.56
CA ILE A 552 -8.16 -3.55 40.16
C ILE A 552 -9.65 -3.63 39.82
N ILE A 553 -10.18 -2.58 39.19
CA ILE A 553 -11.55 -2.59 38.71
C ILE A 553 -11.60 -3.36 37.38
N VAL A 554 -12.25 -4.51 37.39
CA VAL A 554 -12.41 -5.37 36.21
C VAL A 554 -13.74 -5.07 35.54
N VAL A 555 -13.73 -4.73 34.27
CA VAL A 555 -14.92 -4.51 33.44
C VAL A 555 -14.94 -5.58 32.36
N LYS A 556 -15.87 -6.54 32.47
CA LYS A 556 -16.04 -7.55 31.45
C LYS A 556 -16.93 -7.01 30.33
N VAL A 557 -16.29 -6.57 29.26
CA VAL A 557 -16.96 -5.99 28.09
C VAL A 557 -17.61 -7.07 27.23
N SER A 558 -16.88 -8.15 26.97
CA SER A 558 -17.35 -9.28 26.16
C SER A 558 -16.60 -10.58 26.50
N ASN A 559 -17.02 -11.68 25.88
CA ASN A 559 -16.31 -12.96 25.95
C ASN A 559 -15.25 -13.13 24.82
N ASN A 560 -15.04 -12.10 24.03
CA ASN A 560 -14.04 -12.09 22.98
C ASN A 560 -12.71 -11.55 23.54
N TYR A 561 -11.95 -12.41 24.24
CA TYR A 561 -10.66 -12.12 24.87
C TYR A 561 -9.76 -13.36 24.87
#